data_cd79ae18aed0a184f4b7a24c82a7cd10
#
_entry.id   cd79ae18aed0a184f4b7a24c82a7cd10
#
_cell.length_a   1.000
_cell.length_b   1.000
_cell.length_c   1.000
_cell.angle_alpha   90.00
_cell.angle_beta   90.00
_cell.angle_gamma   90.00
#
_symmetry.space_group_name_H-M   'P 1'
#
loop_
_entity.id
_entity.type
_entity.pdbx_description
1 polymer ?
#
loop_
_entity_poly.entity_id
_entity_poly.type
_entity_poly.pdbx_seq_one_letter_code
_entity_poly.pdbx_strand_id
1 'polypeptide(L)'
;MNFNAITPDLFIGTTPAVNDYPRLRDLGVRLVINMRWERRPAPDPHRDPISFLWLPTVDSPLFPIPLRKLTNGARTAMEIIRSGGKVYAHCAEGRHRGVAMGACILVAQGYDPFEAMALIKDRRAIADPFAFYIRPRIVKFARQWEAQSLPS
;
A
#
# COMPACT_ATOMS: atom_id res chain seq x y z
N MET A 1 7.35 2.24 15.00
CA MET A 1 6.40 2.01 13.88
C MET A 1 5.06 2.63 14.22
N ASN A 2 4.59 3.54 13.40
CA ASN A 2 3.28 4.16 13.53
C ASN A 2 2.40 3.72 12.35
N PHE A 3 1.22 3.19 12.61
CA PHE A 3 0.34 2.69 11.56
C PHE A 3 -1.11 2.68 12.01
N ASN A 4 -2.01 2.58 11.03
CA ASN A 4 -3.43 2.42 11.25
C ASN A 4 -3.98 1.28 10.41
N ALA A 5 -4.93 0.53 10.96
CA ALA A 5 -5.73 -0.39 10.18
C ALA A 5 -6.75 0.42 9.36
N ILE A 6 -6.74 0.22 8.06
CA ILE A 6 -7.71 0.86 7.16
C ILE A 6 -8.93 -0.05 7.00
N THR A 7 -8.67 -1.32 6.76
CA THR A 7 -9.64 -2.41 6.76
C THR A 7 -9.06 -3.54 7.61
N PRO A 8 -9.80 -4.62 7.87
CA PRO A 8 -9.21 -5.78 8.53
C PRO A 8 -7.99 -6.37 7.79
N ASP A 9 -7.87 -6.14 6.48
CA ASP A 9 -6.83 -6.75 5.64
C ASP A 9 -5.71 -5.80 5.25
N LEU A 10 -5.85 -4.50 5.51
CA LEU A 10 -4.89 -3.49 5.04
C LEU A 10 -4.49 -2.54 6.16
N PHE A 11 -3.18 -2.40 6.34
CA PHE A 11 -2.56 -1.41 7.22
C PHE A 11 -1.72 -0.44 6.39
N ILE A 12 -1.70 0.82 6.80
CA ILE A 12 -0.85 1.86 6.21
C ILE A 12 -0.07 2.54 7.34
N GLY A 13 1.22 2.74 7.13
CA GLY A 13 2.05 3.35 8.16
C GLY A 13 3.45 3.73 7.73
N THR A 14 4.30 3.87 8.74
CA THR A 14 5.71 4.18 8.61
C THR A 14 6.54 2.91 8.40
N THR A 15 7.81 3.08 8.08
CA THR A 15 8.73 1.95 7.85
C THR A 15 8.88 1.10 9.10
N PRO A 16 8.60 -0.22 9.03
CA PRO A 16 8.86 -1.11 10.15
C PRO A 16 10.36 -1.29 10.39
N ALA A 17 10.75 -1.40 11.64
CA ALA A 17 12.07 -1.88 12.01
C ALA A 17 12.04 -3.41 12.12
N VAL A 18 13.22 -4.04 12.15
CA VAL A 18 13.32 -5.50 12.24
C VAL A 18 12.58 -6.06 13.47
N ASN A 19 12.66 -5.36 14.59
CA ASN A 19 11.99 -5.77 15.83
C ASN A 19 10.48 -5.54 15.82
N ASP A 20 9.91 -4.93 14.78
CA ASP A 20 8.47 -4.79 14.61
C ASP A 20 7.83 -6.01 13.90
N TYR A 21 8.62 -6.85 13.25
CA TYR A 21 8.08 -7.97 12.48
C TYR A 21 7.30 -8.99 13.31
N PRO A 22 7.71 -9.32 14.55
CA PRO A 22 6.87 -10.19 15.39
C PRO A 22 5.46 -9.64 15.59
N ARG A 23 5.33 -8.34 15.81
CA ARG A 23 4.02 -7.69 15.96
C ARG A 23 3.20 -7.74 14.66
N LEU A 24 3.83 -7.47 13.52
CA LEU A 24 3.15 -7.58 12.21
C LEU A 24 2.69 -9.01 11.96
N ARG A 25 3.50 -9.99 12.32
CA ARG A 25 3.15 -11.41 12.19
C ARG A 25 1.95 -11.75 13.06
N ASP A 26 1.92 -11.27 14.29
CA ASP A 26 0.79 -11.49 15.22
C ASP A 26 -0.51 -10.86 14.71
N LEU A 27 -0.40 -9.76 13.96
CA LEU A 27 -1.55 -9.11 13.31
C LEU A 27 -2.04 -9.87 12.07
N GLY A 28 -1.29 -10.87 11.60
CA GLY A 28 -1.62 -11.61 10.39
C GLY A 28 -1.04 -11.05 9.10
N VAL A 29 -0.12 -10.10 9.19
CA VAL A 29 0.55 -9.53 8.02
C VAL A 29 1.47 -10.57 7.40
N ARG A 30 1.31 -10.80 6.09
CA ARG A 30 2.16 -11.70 5.31
C ARG A 30 2.91 -10.98 4.19
N LEU A 31 2.56 -9.74 3.90
CA LEU A 31 3.20 -8.93 2.88
C LEU A 31 3.41 -7.51 3.39
N VAL A 32 4.64 -7.03 3.28
CA VAL A 32 5.00 -5.63 3.50
C VAL A 32 5.42 -5.03 2.17
N ILE A 33 4.75 -3.96 1.76
CA ILE A 33 5.07 -3.22 0.54
C ILE A 33 5.80 -1.94 0.92
N ASN A 34 7.06 -1.84 0.50
CA ASN A 34 7.91 -0.67 0.73
C ASN A 34 7.93 0.21 -0.51
N MET A 35 7.47 1.46 -0.39
CA MET A 35 7.39 2.42 -1.48
C MET A 35 8.58 3.40 -1.50
N ARG A 36 9.63 3.17 -0.70
CA ARG A 36 10.75 4.09 -0.54
C ARG A 36 11.93 3.69 -1.41
N TRP A 37 12.32 4.54 -2.36
CA TRP A 37 13.57 4.32 -3.09
C TRP A 37 14.80 4.53 -2.20
N GLU A 38 14.70 5.45 -1.24
CA GLU A 38 15.77 5.88 -0.34
C GLU A 38 16.06 4.89 0.78
N ARG A 39 15.26 3.81 0.91
CA ARG A 39 15.46 2.81 1.97
C ARG A 39 15.01 1.43 1.53
N ARG A 40 15.97 0.53 1.43
CA ARG A 40 15.68 -0.88 1.12
C ARG A 40 14.92 -1.55 2.26
N PRO A 41 14.06 -2.54 1.97
CA PRO A 41 13.46 -3.35 3.01
C PRO A 41 14.52 -4.06 3.84
N ALA A 42 14.35 -4.07 5.16
CA ALA A 42 15.15 -4.90 6.04
C ALA A 42 14.55 -6.31 6.04
N PRO A 43 15.33 -7.38 5.78
CA PRO A 43 14.78 -8.73 5.77
C PRO A 43 14.27 -9.15 7.14
N ASP A 44 13.17 -9.91 7.15
CA ASP A 44 12.66 -10.55 8.36
C ASP A 44 13.56 -11.77 8.68
N PRO A 45 14.22 -11.82 9.84
CA PRO A 45 15.11 -12.92 10.18
C PRO A 45 14.38 -14.20 10.63
N HIS A 46 13.07 -14.20 10.70
CA HIS A 46 12.28 -15.35 11.09
C HIS A 46 12.39 -16.48 10.05
N ARG A 47 12.31 -17.74 10.48
CA ARG A 47 12.36 -18.89 9.57
C ARG A 47 11.21 -18.92 8.56
N ASP A 48 10.04 -18.38 8.93
CA ASP A 48 8.91 -18.16 8.04
C ASP A 48 8.76 -16.66 7.84
N PRO A 49 9.58 -16.04 6.96
CA PRO A 49 9.64 -14.60 6.87
C PRO A 49 8.37 -14.00 6.25
N ILE A 50 8.03 -12.79 6.70
CA ILE A 50 7.05 -11.96 6.01
C ILE A 50 7.61 -11.62 4.63
N SER A 51 6.80 -11.78 3.59
CA SER A 51 7.19 -11.43 2.22
C SER A 51 7.32 -9.93 2.06
N PHE A 52 8.32 -9.49 1.30
CA PHE A 52 8.53 -8.08 0.99
C PHE A 52 8.39 -7.82 -0.49
N LEU A 53 7.75 -6.72 -0.82
CA LEU A 53 7.72 -6.18 -2.17
C LEU A 53 8.29 -4.77 -2.12
N TRP A 54 9.42 -4.57 -2.79
CA TRP A 54 10.04 -3.25 -2.87
C TRP A 54 9.66 -2.58 -4.19
N LEU A 55 8.90 -1.48 -4.08
CA LEU A 55 8.45 -0.67 -5.20
C LEU A 55 9.02 0.75 -5.03
N PRO A 56 10.32 0.94 -5.31
CA PRO A 56 10.99 2.20 -5.01
C PRO A 56 10.35 3.36 -5.78
N THR A 57 9.92 4.38 -5.05
CA THR A 57 9.31 5.60 -5.57
C THR A 57 9.80 6.81 -4.79
N VAL A 58 9.66 7.98 -5.40
CA VAL A 58 10.06 9.27 -4.81
C VAL A 58 8.80 10.03 -4.39
N ASP A 59 8.82 10.62 -3.20
CA ASP A 59 7.73 11.48 -2.74
C ASP A 59 7.94 12.90 -3.27
N SER A 60 7.58 13.12 -4.53
CA SER A 60 7.74 14.41 -5.20
C SER A 60 6.76 14.54 -6.36
N PRO A 61 6.20 15.75 -6.57
CA PRO A 61 5.36 16.01 -7.74
C PRO A 61 6.13 15.92 -9.06
N LEU A 62 7.45 16.01 -9.02
CA LEU A 62 8.31 15.88 -10.22
C LEU A 62 8.49 14.44 -10.69
N PHE A 63 8.20 13.47 -9.81
CA PHE A 63 8.38 12.05 -10.09
C PHE A 63 7.09 11.30 -9.80
N PRO A 64 6.11 11.32 -10.71
CA PRO A 64 4.85 10.61 -10.53
C PRO A 64 5.08 9.12 -10.28
N ILE A 65 4.31 8.54 -9.36
CA ILE A 65 4.40 7.11 -9.08
C ILE A 65 4.03 6.33 -10.35
N PRO A 66 4.92 5.46 -10.86
CA PRO A 66 4.60 4.67 -12.06
C PRO A 66 3.41 3.75 -11.82
N LEU A 67 2.47 3.75 -12.75
CA LEU A 67 1.28 2.89 -12.65
C LEU A 67 1.64 1.42 -12.61
N ARG A 68 2.69 0.99 -13.30
CA ARG A 68 3.15 -0.41 -13.29
C ARG A 68 3.54 -0.86 -11.87
N LYS A 69 4.08 0.05 -11.05
CA LYS A 69 4.42 -0.26 -9.64
C LYS A 69 3.17 -0.40 -8.80
N LEU A 70 2.22 0.51 -8.95
CA LEU A 70 0.93 0.42 -8.27
C LEU A 70 0.17 -0.85 -8.67
N THR A 71 0.19 -1.20 -9.94
CA THR A 71 -0.44 -2.43 -10.45
C THR A 71 0.22 -3.67 -9.87
N ASN A 72 1.56 -3.72 -9.85
CA ASN A 72 2.30 -4.83 -9.26
C ASN A 72 1.96 -4.99 -7.77
N GLY A 73 1.97 -3.88 -7.04
CA GLY A 73 1.61 -3.89 -5.61
C GLY A 73 0.18 -4.36 -5.36
N ALA A 74 -0.77 -3.85 -6.14
CA ALA A 74 -2.19 -4.22 -6.00
C ALA A 74 -2.42 -5.71 -6.30
N ARG A 75 -1.81 -6.24 -7.36
CA ARG A 75 -1.94 -7.66 -7.72
C ARG A 75 -1.34 -8.56 -6.65
N THR A 76 -0.14 -8.25 -6.17
CA THR A 76 0.53 -9.02 -5.13
C THR A 76 -0.28 -8.99 -3.84
N ALA A 77 -0.78 -7.82 -3.45
CA ALA A 77 -1.63 -7.65 -2.28
C ALA A 77 -2.91 -8.49 -2.38
N MET A 78 -3.56 -8.50 -3.55
CA MET A 78 -4.77 -9.28 -3.76
C MET A 78 -4.54 -10.78 -3.61
N GLU A 79 -3.40 -11.29 -4.07
CA GLU A 79 -3.05 -12.71 -3.90
C GLU A 79 -2.92 -13.06 -2.41
N ILE A 80 -2.26 -12.20 -1.64
CA ILE A 80 -2.09 -12.39 -0.20
C ILE A 80 -3.43 -12.33 0.53
N ILE A 81 -4.25 -11.35 0.23
CA ILE A 81 -5.57 -11.18 0.88
C ILE A 81 -6.49 -12.37 0.56
N ARG A 82 -6.50 -12.82 -0.68
CA ARG A 82 -7.30 -14.00 -1.08
C ARG A 82 -6.86 -15.27 -0.37
N SER A 83 -5.58 -15.36 -0.01
CA SER A 83 -5.06 -16.51 0.75
C SER A 83 -5.22 -16.37 2.27
N GLY A 84 -5.89 -15.32 2.73
CA GLY A 84 -6.17 -15.08 4.16
C GLY A 84 -5.11 -14.28 4.90
N GLY A 85 -4.10 -13.75 4.19
CA GLY A 85 -3.10 -12.88 4.78
C GLY A 85 -3.52 -11.41 4.77
N LYS A 86 -2.77 -10.59 5.48
CA LYS A 86 -2.96 -9.14 5.52
C LYS A 86 -1.75 -8.42 4.94
N VAL A 87 -1.93 -7.17 4.54
CA VAL A 87 -0.93 -6.38 3.84
C VAL A 87 -0.64 -5.10 4.63
N TYR A 88 0.63 -4.77 4.72
CA TYR A 88 1.12 -3.53 5.30
C TYR A 88 1.82 -2.73 4.21
N ALA A 89 1.26 -1.58 3.84
CA ALA A 89 1.85 -0.67 2.86
C ALA A 89 2.47 0.53 3.57
N HIS A 90 3.70 0.87 3.21
CA HIS A 90 4.38 1.98 3.86
C HIS A 90 5.27 2.80 2.95
N CYS A 91 5.53 4.00 3.42
CA CYS A 91 6.60 4.88 2.97
C CYS A 91 7.30 5.43 4.22
N ALA A 92 7.89 6.65 4.16
CA ALA A 92 8.56 7.21 5.33
C ALA A 92 7.56 7.57 6.43
N GLU A 93 6.51 8.31 6.10
CA GLU A 93 5.53 8.83 7.07
C GLU A 93 4.16 8.16 6.99
N GLY A 94 3.90 7.38 5.95
CA GLY A 94 2.58 6.82 5.70
C GLY A 94 1.56 7.91 5.37
N ARG A 95 1.99 8.92 4.61
CA ARG A 95 1.21 10.10 4.26
C ARG A 95 0.85 10.17 2.78
N HIS A 96 1.78 9.85 1.89
CA HIS A 96 1.62 10.00 0.43
C HIS A 96 1.79 8.69 -0.33
N ARG A 97 3.01 8.17 -0.44
CA ARG A 97 3.33 7.00 -1.28
C ARG A 97 2.67 5.71 -0.79
N GLY A 98 2.75 5.44 0.51
CA GLY A 98 2.07 4.29 1.13
C GLY A 98 0.56 4.41 1.06
N VAL A 99 0.05 5.63 1.16
CA VAL A 99 -1.38 5.95 1.02
C VAL A 99 -1.84 5.70 -0.41
N ALA A 100 -1.07 6.13 -1.42
CA ALA A 100 -1.37 5.84 -2.82
C ALA A 100 -1.45 4.34 -3.07
N MET A 101 -0.50 3.58 -2.56
CA MET A 101 -0.49 2.12 -2.70
C MET A 101 -1.70 1.49 -2.02
N GLY A 102 -2.01 1.91 -0.80
CA GLY A 102 -3.17 1.42 -0.06
C GLY A 102 -4.49 1.71 -0.77
N ALA A 103 -4.64 2.92 -1.33
CA ALA A 103 -5.82 3.28 -2.10
C ALA A 103 -5.98 2.39 -3.34
N CYS A 104 -4.89 2.09 -4.03
CA CYS A 104 -4.92 1.20 -5.20
C CYS A 104 -5.28 -0.23 -4.81
N ILE A 105 -4.84 -0.70 -3.65
CA ILE A 105 -5.25 -2.02 -3.13
C ILE A 105 -6.76 -2.04 -2.89
N LEU A 106 -7.30 -1.00 -2.27
CA LEU A 106 -8.74 -0.90 -2.03
C LEU A 106 -9.53 -0.87 -3.35
N VAL A 107 -9.06 -0.13 -4.34
CA VAL A 107 -9.66 -0.12 -5.69
C VAL A 107 -9.67 -1.53 -6.28
N ALA A 108 -8.57 -2.26 -6.15
CA ALA A 108 -8.48 -3.65 -6.62
C ALA A 108 -9.49 -4.57 -5.90
N GLN A 109 -9.86 -4.24 -4.67
CA GLN A 109 -10.88 -4.96 -3.90
C GLN A 109 -12.32 -4.52 -4.25
N GLY A 110 -12.50 -3.54 -5.12
CA GLY A 110 -13.81 -3.09 -5.59
C GLY A 110 -14.27 -1.73 -5.07
N TYR A 111 -13.46 -1.03 -4.31
CA TYR A 111 -13.79 0.33 -3.87
C TYR A 111 -13.71 1.31 -5.02
N ASP A 112 -14.62 2.26 -5.06
CA ASP A 112 -14.46 3.47 -5.86
C ASP A 112 -13.21 4.24 -5.36
N PRO A 113 -12.42 4.87 -6.24
CA PRO A 113 -11.19 5.54 -5.82
C PRO A 113 -11.42 6.66 -4.79
N PHE A 114 -12.51 7.41 -4.90
CA PHE A 114 -12.81 8.48 -3.95
C PHE A 114 -13.27 7.93 -2.59
N GLU A 115 -14.03 6.85 -2.59
CA GLU A 115 -14.40 6.12 -1.36
C GLU A 115 -13.15 5.55 -0.69
N ALA A 116 -12.23 4.97 -1.46
CA ALA A 116 -10.97 4.46 -0.95
C ALA A 116 -10.15 5.56 -0.27
N MET A 117 -10.00 6.71 -0.93
CA MET A 117 -9.28 7.86 -0.38
C MET A 117 -9.94 8.40 0.88
N ALA A 118 -11.27 8.52 0.89
CA ALA A 118 -12.01 9.00 2.06
C ALA A 118 -11.86 8.05 3.25
N LEU A 119 -11.92 6.74 3.02
CA LEU A 119 -11.74 5.74 4.07
C LEU A 119 -10.34 5.82 4.68
N ILE A 120 -9.31 5.95 3.85
CA ILE A 120 -7.93 6.09 4.33
C ILE A 120 -7.78 7.34 5.18
N LYS A 121 -8.31 8.47 4.73
CA LYS A 121 -8.25 9.73 5.48
C LYS A 121 -8.98 9.62 6.82
N ASP A 122 -10.12 8.94 6.84
CA ASP A 122 -10.89 8.73 8.07
C ASP A 122 -10.12 7.88 9.08
N ARG A 123 -9.45 6.82 8.62
CA ARG A 123 -8.76 5.85 9.49
C ARG A 123 -7.35 6.28 9.87
N ARG A 124 -6.72 7.11 9.05
CA ARG A 124 -5.37 7.63 9.30
C ARG A 124 -5.35 9.14 9.08
N ALA A 125 -5.42 9.90 10.18
CA ALA A 125 -5.59 11.36 10.16
C ALA A 125 -4.51 12.10 9.36
N ILE A 126 -3.25 11.64 9.41
CA ILE A 126 -2.14 12.27 8.70
C ILE A 126 -2.07 11.91 7.22
N ALA A 127 -2.83 10.90 6.78
CA ALA A 127 -2.86 10.50 5.37
C ALA A 127 -3.36 11.66 4.50
N ASP A 128 -2.72 11.84 3.35
CA ASP A 128 -3.09 12.87 2.39
C ASP A 128 -3.24 12.29 0.98
N PRO A 129 -4.30 11.47 0.76
CA PRO A 129 -4.56 10.87 -0.55
C PRO A 129 -5.01 11.91 -1.58
N PHE A 130 -5.49 13.07 -1.13
CA PHE A 130 -6.01 14.13 -2.00
C PHE A 130 -4.93 15.13 -2.44
N ALA A 131 -3.67 14.92 -2.04
CA ALA A 131 -2.56 15.75 -2.52
C ALA A 131 -2.54 15.80 -4.04
N PHE A 132 -2.24 16.98 -4.60
CA PHE A 132 -2.39 17.23 -6.05
C PHE A 132 -1.54 16.32 -6.94
N TYR A 133 -0.46 15.72 -6.42
CA TYR A 133 0.40 14.77 -7.16
C TYR A 133 0.16 13.30 -6.78
N ILE A 134 -0.69 13.03 -5.82
CA ILE A 134 -1.06 11.67 -5.37
C ILE A 134 -2.42 11.27 -5.93
N ARG A 135 -3.44 12.10 -5.73
CA ARG A 135 -4.80 11.81 -6.19
C ARG A 135 -4.89 11.42 -7.66
N PRO A 136 -4.24 12.14 -8.60
CA PRO A 136 -4.33 11.78 -10.01
C PRO A 136 -3.78 10.38 -10.33
N ARG A 137 -2.78 9.93 -9.56
CA ARG A 137 -2.21 8.60 -9.76
C ARG A 137 -3.19 7.51 -9.33
N ILE A 138 -3.90 7.71 -8.23
CA ILE A 138 -4.94 6.80 -7.75
C ILE A 138 -6.09 6.73 -8.76
N VAL A 139 -6.57 7.87 -9.21
CA VAL A 139 -7.68 7.94 -10.17
C VAL A 139 -7.29 7.28 -11.50
N LYS A 140 -6.08 7.56 -11.99
CA LYS A 140 -5.59 6.95 -13.24
C LYS A 140 -5.41 5.45 -13.09
N PHE A 141 -4.89 4.99 -11.96
CA PHE A 141 -4.82 3.56 -11.65
C PHE A 141 -6.21 2.93 -11.70
N ALA A 142 -7.20 3.56 -11.06
CA ALA A 142 -8.57 3.03 -11.00
C ALA A 142 -9.17 2.85 -12.40
N ARG A 143 -8.99 3.83 -13.28
CA ARG A 143 -9.47 3.75 -14.66
C ARG A 143 -8.82 2.60 -15.42
N GLN A 144 -7.50 2.44 -15.27
CA GLN A 144 -6.76 1.38 -15.94
C GLN A 144 -7.11 0.00 -15.38
N TRP A 145 -7.26 -0.11 -14.07
CA TRP A 145 -7.64 -1.35 -13.41
C TRP A 145 -9.03 -1.80 -13.82
N GLU A 146 -9.99 -0.88 -13.83
CA GLU A 146 -11.37 -1.14 -14.25
C GLU A 146 -11.43 -1.62 -15.72
N ALA A 147 -10.70 -0.94 -16.62
CA ALA A 147 -10.64 -1.32 -18.02
C ALA A 147 -10.07 -2.74 -18.22
N GLN A 148 -9.07 -3.14 -17.42
CA GLN A 148 -8.47 -4.48 -17.49
C GLN A 148 -9.38 -5.56 -16.88
N SER A 149 -10.31 -5.17 -16.01
CA SER A 149 -11.21 -6.09 -15.32
C SER A 149 -12.52 -6.34 -16.07
N LEU A 150 -12.80 -5.55 -17.13
CA LEU A 150 -13.99 -5.75 -17.94
C LEU A 150 -13.83 -7.01 -18.81
N PRO A 151 -14.89 -7.83 -18.94
CA PRO A 151 -14.87 -8.94 -19.86
C PRO A 151 -14.74 -8.44 -21.31
N SER A 152 -13.88 -9.07 -22.07
CA SER A 152 -13.67 -8.78 -23.49
C SER A 152 -14.83 -9.27 -24.34
#